data_56dbd228924d7b2116e46f28cce432af
#
_entry.id   56dbd228924d7b2116e46f28cce432af
#
_cell.length_a   1.000
_cell.length_b   1.000
_cell.length_c   1.000
_cell.angle_alpha   90.00
_cell.angle_beta   90.00
_cell.angle_gamma   90.00
#
_symmetry.space_group_name_H-M   'P 1'
#
loop_
_entity.id
_entity.type
_entity.pdbx_description
1 polymer ?
#
loop_
_entity_poly.entity_id
_entity_poly.type
_entity_poly.pdbx_seq_one_letter_code
_entity_poly.pdbx_strand_id
1 'polypeptide(L)'
;ASRVMVFVNHRDAAERIHSDMRRRGFPAGLYHGGLEQQQRERALVMFGNGTTPVLISTDLAARGLDIPAVEAVVHYHMPVDAEAWTHRNGRTARQGSEGHVYIINSEADNIPEFIRWDHPYTPTATSGGNPAESPWQTLHINAGKKEKISRGDVAGFLIHKGGLQSAQVGTIDIRDHCAYVAVPRELARELVKTLIPHRMKNTRVRVSRIDD
;
A
#
# COMPACT_ATOMS: atom_id res chain seq x y z
N ALA A 1 6.75 7.02 4.63
CA ALA A 1 6.29 5.85 5.40
C ALA A 1 6.85 4.61 4.75
N SER A 2 7.47 3.75 5.55
CA SER A 2 8.08 2.50 5.09
C SER A 2 7.01 1.58 4.53
N ARG A 3 7.23 1.07 3.32
CA ARG A 3 6.34 0.10 2.66
C ARG A 3 6.98 -1.27 2.64
N VAL A 4 6.20 -2.28 3.01
CA VAL A 4 6.66 -3.67 3.11
C VAL A 4 5.75 -4.58 2.30
N MET A 5 6.31 -5.44 1.47
CA MET A 5 5.57 -6.54 0.84
C MET A 5 5.86 -7.83 1.56
N VAL A 6 4.80 -8.56 1.90
CA VAL A 6 4.87 -9.89 2.51
C VAL A 6 4.39 -10.92 1.49
N PHE A 7 5.26 -11.85 1.12
CA PHE A 7 4.94 -12.90 0.16
C PHE A 7 4.58 -14.23 0.82
N VAL A 8 3.50 -14.80 0.35
CA VAL A 8 3.00 -16.12 0.73
C VAL A 8 2.72 -16.97 -0.51
N ASN A 9 2.74 -18.29 -0.37
CA ASN A 9 2.53 -19.21 -1.51
C ASN A 9 1.04 -19.45 -1.81
N HIS A 10 0.15 -19.33 -0.81
CA HIS A 10 -1.26 -19.71 -0.90
C HIS A 10 -2.20 -18.59 -0.48
N ARG A 11 -3.40 -18.54 -1.08
CA ARG A 11 -4.43 -17.50 -0.81
C ARG A 11 -4.95 -17.54 0.61
N ASP A 12 -5.26 -18.73 1.12
CA ASP A 12 -5.73 -18.97 2.48
C ASP A 12 -4.72 -18.50 3.54
N ALA A 13 -3.43 -18.71 3.28
CA ALA A 13 -2.37 -18.17 4.14
C ALA A 13 -2.33 -16.63 4.10
N ALA A 14 -2.51 -16.03 2.93
CA ALA A 14 -2.58 -14.57 2.80
C ALA A 14 -3.75 -14.00 3.61
N GLU A 15 -4.93 -14.59 3.48
CA GLU A 15 -6.14 -14.17 4.21
C GLU A 15 -5.97 -14.32 5.72
N ARG A 16 -5.40 -15.45 6.18
CA ARG A 16 -5.13 -15.69 7.60
C ARG A 16 -4.16 -14.67 8.18
N ILE A 17 -3.03 -14.45 7.53
CA ILE A 17 -2.02 -13.48 8.01
C ILE A 17 -2.59 -12.07 8.01
N HIS A 18 -3.32 -11.70 6.95
CA HIS A 18 -4.00 -10.41 6.88
C HIS A 18 -4.97 -10.23 8.06
N SER A 19 -5.82 -11.22 8.31
CA SER A 19 -6.77 -11.19 9.42
C SER A 19 -6.06 -11.09 10.77
N ASP A 20 -4.97 -11.83 10.99
CA ASP A 20 -4.19 -11.79 12.23
C ASP A 20 -3.52 -10.43 12.45
N MET A 21 -2.93 -9.85 11.40
CA MET A 21 -2.34 -8.51 11.47
C MET A 21 -3.39 -7.45 11.82
N ARG A 22 -4.52 -7.47 11.13
CA ARG A 22 -5.63 -6.55 11.37
C ARG A 22 -6.18 -6.65 12.79
N ARG A 23 -6.38 -7.86 13.29
CA ARG A 23 -6.84 -8.10 14.65
C ARG A 23 -5.87 -7.57 15.72
N ARG A 24 -4.58 -7.53 15.40
CA ARG A 24 -3.53 -6.94 16.25
C ARG A 24 -3.35 -5.44 16.04
N GLY A 25 -4.19 -4.80 15.21
CA GLY A 25 -4.14 -3.36 14.92
C GLY A 25 -3.11 -2.95 13.87
N PHE A 26 -2.46 -3.90 13.18
CA PHE A 26 -1.52 -3.56 12.09
C PHE A 26 -2.30 -3.28 10.80
N PRO A 27 -2.17 -2.08 10.21
CA PRO A 27 -2.78 -1.77 8.92
C PRO A 27 -2.08 -2.57 7.81
N ALA A 28 -2.79 -3.56 7.28
CA ALA A 28 -2.31 -4.43 6.21
C ALA A 28 -3.34 -4.52 5.10
N GLY A 29 -2.88 -4.51 3.84
CA GLY A 29 -3.65 -4.77 2.65
C GLY A 29 -3.47 -6.22 2.17
N LEU A 30 -4.49 -6.76 1.53
CA LEU A 30 -4.51 -8.10 0.98
C LEU A 30 -4.57 -8.04 -0.55
N TYR A 31 -3.72 -8.84 -1.22
CA TYR A 31 -3.69 -8.88 -2.67
C TYR A 31 -3.44 -10.31 -3.20
N HIS A 32 -4.46 -10.94 -3.75
CA HIS A 32 -4.36 -12.23 -4.42
C HIS A 32 -5.44 -12.40 -5.51
N GLY A 33 -5.25 -13.39 -6.38
CA GLY A 33 -6.12 -13.60 -7.54
C GLY A 33 -7.55 -14.05 -7.22
N GLY A 34 -7.87 -14.38 -5.97
CA GLY A 34 -9.23 -14.70 -5.52
C GLY A 34 -10.07 -13.48 -5.16
N LEU A 35 -9.47 -12.30 -5.04
CA LEU A 35 -10.18 -11.06 -4.77
C LEU A 35 -10.85 -10.53 -6.04
N GLU A 36 -11.97 -9.84 -5.85
CA GLU A 36 -12.61 -9.07 -6.92
C GLU A 36 -11.68 -7.95 -7.42
N GLN A 37 -11.86 -7.53 -8.68
CA GLN A 37 -11.03 -6.51 -9.30
C GLN A 37 -11.03 -5.20 -8.48
N GLN A 38 -12.19 -4.79 -7.98
CA GLN A 38 -12.32 -3.57 -7.18
C GLN A 38 -11.54 -3.65 -5.86
N GLN A 39 -11.55 -4.80 -5.21
CA GLN A 39 -10.79 -5.03 -3.97
C GLN A 39 -9.28 -4.96 -4.24
N ARG A 40 -8.82 -5.58 -5.34
CA ARG A 40 -7.42 -5.52 -5.76
C ARG A 40 -6.95 -4.09 -6.04
N GLU A 41 -7.73 -3.34 -6.81
CA GLU A 41 -7.42 -1.93 -7.14
C GLU A 41 -7.36 -1.08 -5.87
N ARG A 42 -8.31 -1.24 -4.96
CA ARG A 42 -8.33 -0.55 -3.69
C ARG A 42 -7.08 -0.85 -2.86
N ALA A 43 -6.72 -2.12 -2.71
CA ALA A 43 -5.53 -2.52 -1.96
C ALA A 43 -4.25 -1.88 -2.51
N LEU A 44 -4.09 -1.87 -3.85
CA LEU A 44 -2.93 -1.26 -4.50
C LEU A 44 -2.90 0.26 -4.33
N VAL A 45 -4.03 0.93 -4.47
CA VAL A 45 -4.12 2.38 -4.27
C VAL A 45 -3.74 2.75 -2.85
N MET A 46 -4.30 2.06 -1.86
CA MET A 46 -4.02 2.34 -0.45
C MET A 46 -2.56 2.05 -0.08
N PHE A 47 -1.99 0.99 -0.63
CA PHE A 47 -0.58 0.67 -0.48
C PHE A 47 0.32 1.69 -1.17
N GLY A 48 0.03 2.05 -2.42
CA GLY A 48 0.76 3.05 -3.19
C GLY A 48 0.73 4.44 -2.54
N ASN A 49 -0.38 4.81 -1.94
CA ASN A 49 -0.58 6.07 -1.22
C ASN A 49 -0.02 6.04 0.22
N GLY A 50 0.48 4.90 0.68
CA GLY A 50 1.04 4.77 2.02
C GLY A 50 0.00 4.71 3.15
N THR A 51 -1.30 4.67 2.83
CA THR A 51 -2.36 4.49 3.84
C THR A 51 -2.25 3.14 4.52
N THR A 52 -1.93 2.11 3.74
CA THR A 52 -1.67 0.75 4.20
C THR A 52 -0.19 0.44 3.96
N PRO A 53 0.67 0.42 4.99
CA PRO A 53 2.12 0.27 4.83
C PRO A 53 2.55 -1.15 4.50
N VAL A 54 1.73 -2.16 4.79
CA VAL A 54 2.03 -3.58 4.53
C VAL A 54 1.08 -4.12 3.48
N LEU A 55 1.60 -4.81 2.46
CA LEU A 55 0.80 -5.55 1.48
C LEU A 55 1.15 -7.03 1.51
N ILE A 56 0.17 -7.87 1.83
CA ILE A 56 0.31 -9.32 1.83
C ILE A 56 -0.15 -9.84 0.47
N SER A 57 0.72 -10.54 -0.25
CA SER A 57 0.45 -10.96 -1.62
C SER A 57 0.92 -12.38 -1.92
N THR A 58 0.26 -13.02 -2.90
CA THR A 58 0.78 -14.22 -3.56
C THR A 58 1.58 -13.85 -4.80
N ASP A 59 2.52 -14.72 -5.22
CA ASP A 59 3.40 -14.50 -6.38
C ASP A 59 2.64 -14.19 -7.67
N LEU A 60 1.66 -15.01 -7.99
CA LEU A 60 0.90 -14.89 -9.23
C LEU A 60 0.17 -13.55 -9.33
N ALA A 61 -0.33 -13.06 -8.21
CA ALA A 61 -1.02 -11.78 -8.17
C ALA A 61 -0.06 -10.59 -8.28
N ALA A 62 1.15 -10.72 -7.74
CA ALA A 62 2.14 -9.65 -7.74
C ALA A 62 2.91 -9.49 -9.07
N ARG A 63 2.86 -10.49 -9.95
CA ARG A 63 3.52 -10.42 -11.27
C ARG A 63 2.88 -9.35 -12.14
N GLY A 64 3.70 -8.53 -12.78
CA GLY A 64 3.25 -7.48 -13.71
C GLY A 64 2.59 -6.26 -13.05
N LEU A 65 2.53 -6.19 -11.72
CA LEU A 65 2.02 -5.01 -11.05
C LEU A 65 3.00 -3.84 -11.10
N ASP A 66 2.48 -2.68 -11.46
CA ASP A 66 3.18 -1.41 -11.28
C ASP A 66 3.02 -0.93 -9.83
N ILE A 67 3.85 -1.50 -8.96
CA ILE A 67 3.92 -1.14 -7.54
C ILE A 67 5.17 -0.29 -7.33
N PRO A 68 5.07 0.83 -6.62
CA PRO A 68 6.26 1.59 -6.23
C PRO A 68 7.26 0.70 -5.49
N ALA A 69 8.55 1.01 -5.61
CA ALA A 69 9.59 0.30 -4.86
C ALA A 69 9.25 0.30 -3.37
N VAL A 70 9.48 -0.84 -2.73
CA VAL A 70 9.25 -1.03 -1.29
C VAL A 70 10.59 -1.06 -0.55
N GLU A 71 10.61 -0.66 0.70
CA GLU A 71 11.81 -0.67 1.52
C GLU A 71 12.17 -2.09 1.96
N ALA A 72 11.16 -2.95 2.13
CA ALA A 72 11.42 -4.34 2.50
C ALA A 72 10.49 -5.33 1.81
N VAL A 73 11.05 -6.50 1.53
CA VAL A 73 10.34 -7.72 1.10
C VAL A 73 10.48 -8.76 2.19
N VAL A 74 9.38 -9.36 2.61
CA VAL A 74 9.36 -10.45 3.58
C VAL A 74 8.84 -11.72 2.91
N HIS A 75 9.65 -12.74 2.87
CA HIS A 75 9.25 -14.08 2.47
C HIS A 75 8.69 -14.81 3.70
N TYR A 76 7.38 -14.76 3.88
CA TYR A 76 6.70 -15.50 4.93
C TYR A 76 6.70 -17.01 4.65
N HIS A 77 6.55 -17.39 3.39
CA HIS A 77 6.84 -18.71 2.88
C HIS A 77 8.02 -18.65 1.92
N MET A 78 8.88 -19.65 1.96
CA MET A 78 9.97 -19.81 1.00
C MET A 78 9.42 -19.74 -0.43
N PRO A 79 10.10 -19.04 -1.35
CA PRO A 79 9.74 -19.05 -2.75
C PRO A 79 9.91 -20.47 -3.31
N VAL A 80 9.06 -20.84 -4.26
CA VAL A 80 9.03 -22.19 -4.83
C VAL A 80 10.22 -22.47 -5.76
N ASP A 81 10.82 -21.43 -6.33
CA ASP A 81 11.94 -21.50 -7.26
C ASP A 81 12.76 -20.19 -7.30
N ALA A 82 13.86 -20.21 -8.02
CA ALA A 82 14.75 -19.06 -8.18
C ALA A 82 14.09 -17.90 -8.95
N GLU A 83 13.14 -18.18 -9.84
CA GLU A 83 12.40 -17.16 -10.56
C GLU A 83 11.50 -16.39 -9.61
N ALA A 84 10.75 -17.09 -8.76
CA ALA A 84 9.92 -16.47 -7.72
C ALA A 84 10.78 -15.65 -6.75
N TRP A 85 11.94 -16.14 -6.34
CA TRP A 85 12.91 -15.42 -5.53
C TRP A 85 13.29 -14.08 -6.16
N THR A 86 13.69 -14.12 -7.43
CA THR A 86 14.11 -12.93 -8.17
C THR A 86 12.97 -11.93 -8.36
N HIS A 87 11.78 -12.40 -8.70
CA HIS A 87 10.60 -11.56 -8.92
C HIS A 87 10.12 -10.89 -7.63
N ARG A 88 10.14 -11.59 -6.49
CA ARG A 88 9.79 -11.02 -5.20
C ARG A 88 10.79 -9.93 -4.80
N ASN A 89 12.08 -10.22 -4.88
CA ASN A 89 13.14 -9.28 -4.50
C ASN A 89 13.21 -8.08 -5.44
N GLY A 90 12.85 -8.23 -6.71
CA GLY A 90 12.72 -7.13 -7.65
C GLY A 90 11.66 -6.08 -7.30
N ARG A 91 10.97 -6.20 -6.16
CA ARG A 91 10.07 -5.17 -5.62
C ARG A 91 10.80 -4.17 -4.73
N THR A 92 11.98 -4.51 -4.23
CA THR A 92 12.83 -3.60 -3.44
C THR A 92 14.11 -3.22 -4.19
N ALA A 93 14.94 -2.36 -3.62
CA ALA A 93 16.24 -1.93 -4.14
C ALA A 93 16.21 -1.43 -5.59
N ARG A 94 15.19 -0.64 -5.99
CA ARG A 94 15.11 -0.05 -7.33
C ARG A 94 15.82 1.30 -7.39
N GLN A 95 16.41 1.61 -8.56
CA GLN A 95 17.03 2.91 -8.88
C GLN A 95 18.12 3.36 -7.89
N GLY A 96 18.96 2.41 -7.40
CA GLY A 96 20.07 2.73 -6.50
C GLY A 96 19.70 2.98 -5.05
N SER A 97 18.46 2.71 -4.65
CA SER A 97 18.05 2.70 -3.25
C SER A 97 18.41 1.36 -2.58
N GLU A 98 18.79 1.43 -1.32
CA GLU A 98 18.93 0.22 -0.48
C GLU A 98 17.57 -0.41 -0.23
N GLY A 99 17.53 -1.75 -0.16
CA GLY A 99 16.33 -2.51 0.12
C GLY A 99 16.66 -3.71 1.00
N HIS A 100 15.72 -4.07 1.86
CA HIS A 100 15.88 -5.18 2.76
C HIS A 100 15.05 -6.38 2.32
N VAL A 101 15.63 -7.58 2.43
CA VAL A 101 14.93 -8.84 2.17
C VAL A 101 15.01 -9.68 3.44
N TYR A 102 13.85 -10.09 3.93
CA TYR A 102 13.74 -10.95 5.11
C TYR A 102 13.12 -12.28 4.74
N ILE A 103 13.61 -13.34 5.34
CA ILE A 103 13.05 -14.69 5.22
C ILE A 103 12.63 -15.13 6.62
N ILE A 104 11.38 -15.56 6.75
CA ILE A 104 10.90 -16.19 7.97
C ILE A 104 11.09 -17.70 7.79
N ASN A 105 11.93 -18.30 8.60
CA ASN A 105 12.18 -19.73 8.62
C ASN A 105 12.28 -20.25 10.05
N SER A 106 12.02 -21.53 10.21
CA SER A 106 12.33 -22.28 11.44
C SER A 106 13.63 -23.05 11.27
N GLU A 107 14.21 -23.52 12.37
CA GLU A 107 15.43 -24.34 12.34
C GLU A 107 15.25 -25.67 11.55
N ALA A 108 13.99 -26.11 11.42
CA ALA A 108 13.64 -27.32 10.67
C ALA A 108 13.50 -27.10 9.16
N ASP A 109 13.46 -25.83 8.72
CA ASP A 109 13.27 -25.51 7.30
C ASP A 109 14.59 -25.69 6.53
N ASN A 110 14.54 -26.39 5.42
CA ASN A 110 15.65 -26.47 4.50
C ASN A 110 15.62 -25.23 3.56
N ILE A 111 16.59 -24.35 3.71
CA ILE A 111 16.70 -23.16 2.85
C ILE A 111 17.27 -23.61 1.50
N PRO A 112 16.54 -23.38 0.38
CA PRO A 112 17.00 -23.73 -0.96
C PRO A 112 18.35 -23.09 -1.33
N GLU A 113 19.21 -23.79 -2.07
CA GLU A 113 20.55 -23.32 -2.45
C GLU A 113 20.55 -22.02 -3.28
N PHE A 114 19.46 -21.72 -3.97
CA PHE A 114 19.34 -20.47 -4.74
C PHE A 114 19.11 -19.25 -3.86
N ILE A 115 18.75 -19.42 -2.58
CA ILE A 115 18.58 -18.35 -1.61
C ILE A 115 19.93 -18.05 -0.98
N ARG A 116 20.44 -16.85 -1.25
CA ARG A 116 21.61 -16.33 -0.55
C ARG A 116 21.16 -15.36 0.52
N TRP A 117 21.70 -15.48 1.72
CA TRP A 117 21.42 -14.64 2.85
C TRP A 117 22.71 -14.34 3.62
N ASP A 118 22.78 -13.17 4.26
CA ASP A 118 24.00 -12.71 4.87
C ASP A 118 24.20 -13.26 6.28
N HIS A 119 23.21 -13.07 7.13
CA HIS A 119 23.26 -13.50 8.55
C HIS A 119 21.86 -13.62 9.15
N PRO A 120 21.69 -14.44 10.21
CA PRO A 120 20.45 -14.51 10.96
C PRO A 120 20.11 -13.15 11.57
N TYR A 121 18.85 -12.75 11.45
CA TYR A 121 18.30 -11.58 12.11
C TYR A 121 17.36 -12.01 13.23
N THR A 122 17.69 -11.67 14.46
CA THR A 122 16.80 -11.87 15.60
C THR A 122 16.10 -10.55 15.89
N PRO A 123 14.78 -10.46 15.67
CA PRO A 123 14.05 -9.24 16.00
C PRO A 123 14.18 -8.93 17.48
N THR A 124 14.61 -7.74 17.83
CA THR A 124 14.50 -7.27 19.20
C THR A 124 13.01 -7.13 19.53
N ALA A 125 12.57 -7.83 20.58
CA ALA A 125 11.21 -7.68 21.07
C ALA A 125 11.01 -6.22 21.48
N THR A 126 10.40 -5.45 20.61
CA THR A 126 9.88 -4.14 20.99
C THR A 126 8.70 -4.39 21.90
N SER A 127 8.84 -4.03 23.17
CA SER A 127 7.75 -4.07 24.13
C SER A 127 6.52 -3.39 23.54
N GLY A 128 5.52 -4.20 23.19
CA GLY A 128 4.10 -3.94 22.94
C GLY A 128 3.60 -2.53 22.62
N GLY A 129 4.31 -1.75 21.81
CA GLY A 129 3.78 -0.51 21.28
C GLY A 129 2.67 -0.82 20.26
N ASN A 130 1.56 -0.11 20.33
CA ASN A 130 0.58 -0.15 19.26
C ASN A 130 1.29 0.13 17.92
N PRO A 131 0.94 -0.62 16.85
CA PRO A 131 1.47 -0.33 15.53
C PRO A 131 1.22 1.14 15.20
N ALA A 132 2.26 1.84 14.76
CA ALA A 132 2.11 3.23 14.35
C ALA A 132 1.12 3.29 13.19
N GLU A 133 0.05 4.04 13.35
CA GLU A 133 -0.85 4.33 12.24
C GLU A 133 -0.06 5.04 11.13
N SER A 134 -0.39 4.72 9.88
CA SER A 134 0.18 5.46 8.78
C SER A 134 -0.15 6.96 8.89
N PRO A 135 0.80 7.86 8.69
CA PRO A 135 0.52 9.29 8.66
C PRO A 135 -0.37 9.71 7.49
N TRP A 136 -0.58 8.83 6.52
CA TRP A 136 -1.35 9.09 5.32
C TRP A 136 -2.72 8.43 5.35
N GLN A 137 -3.72 9.12 4.82
CA GLN A 137 -5.08 8.62 4.56
C GLN A 137 -5.41 8.83 3.08
N THR A 138 -5.96 7.81 2.42
CA THR A 138 -6.45 7.94 1.05
C THR A 138 -7.85 8.53 1.03
N LEU A 139 -8.03 9.57 0.23
CA LEU A 139 -9.34 10.09 -0.14
C LEU A 139 -9.71 9.59 -1.54
N HIS A 140 -10.98 9.28 -1.71
CA HIS A 140 -11.63 8.98 -2.98
C HIS A 140 -12.45 10.18 -3.43
N ILE A 141 -12.33 10.56 -4.69
CA ILE A 141 -13.07 11.62 -5.37
C ILE A 141 -13.79 10.99 -6.55
N ASN A 142 -15.12 11.14 -6.65
CA ASN A 142 -15.95 10.53 -7.69
C ASN A 142 -15.89 11.28 -9.03
N ALA A 143 -14.73 11.73 -9.43
CA ALA A 143 -14.49 12.37 -10.74
C ALA A 143 -13.05 12.08 -11.19
N GLY A 144 -12.87 11.82 -12.48
CA GLY A 144 -11.60 11.41 -13.06
C GLY A 144 -11.36 11.96 -14.44
N LYS A 145 -10.69 11.18 -15.30
CA LYS A 145 -10.32 11.58 -16.67
C LYS A 145 -11.53 11.91 -17.53
N LYS A 146 -12.63 11.14 -17.40
CA LYS A 146 -13.86 11.34 -18.17
C LYS A 146 -14.54 12.67 -17.83
N GLU A 147 -14.41 13.11 -16.58
CA GLU A 147 -14.87 14.42 -16.12
C GLU A 147 -13.80 15.53 -16.34
N LYS A 148 -12.75 15.22 -17.13
CA LYS A 148 -11.63 16.13 -17.46
C LYS A 148 -10.87 16.63 -16.21
N ILE A 149 -10.77 15.79 -15.18
CA ILE A 149 -10.01 16.08 -13.98
C ILE A 149 -8.56 15.60 -14.17
N SER A 150 -7.62 16.46 -13.84
CA SER A 150 -6.18 16.21 -13.83
C SER A 150 -5.62 16.18 -12.42
N ARG A 151 -4.36 15.74 -12.28
CA ARG A 151 -3.64 15.79 -10.99
C ARG A 151 -3.56 17.21 -10.46
N GLY A 152 -3.30 18.20 -11.32
CA GLY A 152 -3.26 19.62 -10.94
C GLY A 152 -4.59 20.13 -10.40
N ASP A 153 -5.71 19.67 -10.96
CA ASP A 153 -7.04 20.07 -10.48
C ASP A 153 -7.32 19.52 -9.08
N VAL A 154 -6.95 18.26 -8.83
CA VAL A 154 -7.09 17.64 -7.50
C VAL A 154 -6.20 18.36 -6.49
N ALA A 155 -4.93 18.60 -6.82
CA ALA A 155 -4.01 19.31 -5.93
C ALA A 155 -4.53 20.73 -5.64
N GLY A 156 -4.89 21.49 -6.68
CA GLY A 156 -5.44 22.84 -6.53
C GLY A 156 -6.73 22.88 -5.70
N PHE A 157 -7.61 21.90 -5.87
CA PHE A 157 -8.84 21.77 -5.10
C PHE A 157 -8.55 21.57 -3.59
N LEU A 158 -7.61 20.69 -3.26
CA LEU A 158 -7.24 20.41 -1.87
C LEU A 158 -6.51 21.61 -1.23
N ILE A 159 -5.66 22.30 -1.99
CA ILE A 159 -4.92 23.46 -1.49
C ILE A 159 -5.86 24.68 -1.32
N HIS A 160 -6.58 25.06 -2.38
CA HIS A 160 -7.34 26.32 -2.36
C HIS A 160 -8.70 26.21 -1.66
N LYS A 161 -9.35 25.04 -1.67
CA LYS A 161 -10.66 24.84 -1.03
C LYS A 161 -10.54 24.04 0.27
N GLY A 162 -9.56 23.15 0.35
CA GLY A 162 -9.30 22.34 1.54
C GLY A 162 -8.34 22.99 2.54
N GLY A 163 -7.60 24.03 2.14
CA GLY A 163 -6.64 24.72 3.02
C GLY A 163 -5.34 23.94 3.26
N LEU A 164 -5.06 22.91 2.47
CA LEU A 164 -3.81 22.16 2.59
C LEU A 164 -2.62 22.93 2.05
N GLN A 165 -1.45 22.72 2.63
CA GLN A 165 -0.18 23.11 2.04
C GLN A 165 0.21 22.12 0.94
N SER A 166 1.01 22.55 -0.04
CA SER A 166 1.46 21.68 -1.13
C SER A 166 2.17 20.42 -0.64
N ALA A 167 2.97 20.49 0.41
CA ALA A 167 3.65 19.36 1.04
C ALA A 167 2.70 18.34 1.72
N GLN A 168 1.46 18.72 1.97
CA GLN A 168 0.42 17.88 2.57
C GLN A 168 -0.42 17.14 1.51
N VAL A 169 -0.17 17.40 0.23
CA VAL A 169 -0.80 16.67 -0.87
C VAL A 169 0.17 15.60 -1.33
N GLY A 170 -0.12 14.35 -0.99
CA GLY A 170 0.69 13.19 -1.37
C GLY A 170 0.40 12.69 -2.78
N THR A 171 0.57 11.39 -3.00
CA THR A 171 0.34 10.74 -4.30
C THR A 171 -1.09 10.95 -4.78
N ILE A 172 -1.24 11.35 -6.06
CA ILE A 172 -2.53 11.49 -6.75
C ILE A 172 -2.58 10.46 -7.89
N ASP A 173 -3.58 9.60 -7.85
CA ASP A 173 -3.89 8.62 -8.91
C ASP A 173 -5.24 8.97 -9.55
N ILE A 174 -5.23 9.26 -10.87
CA ILE A 174 -6.44 9.61 -11.61
C ILE A 174 -6.88 8.42 -12.47
N ARG A 175 -8.08 7.96 -12.23
CA ARG A 175 -8.76 6.91 -13.00
C ARG A 175 -9.79 7.53 -13.95
N ASP A 176 -10.51 6.69 -14.69
CA ASP A 176 -11.49 7.18 -15.67
C ASP A 176 -12.61 7.98 -14.99
N HIS A 177 -13.21 7.48 -13.93
CA HIS A 177 -14.36 8.08 -13.25
C HIS A 177 -14.11 8.45 -11.80
N CYS A 178 -12.89 8.32 -11.31
CA CYS A 178 -12.54 8.70 -9.96
C CYS A 178 -11.08 9.10 -9.84
N ALA A 179 -10.75 9.72 -8.72
CA ALA A 179 -9.38 10.01 -8.33
C ALA A 179 -9.15 9.58 -6.87
N TYR A 180 -7.93 9.21 -6.59
CA TYR A 180 -7.44 8.90 -5.25
C TYR A 180 -6.30 9.84 -4.90
N VAL A 181 -6.27 10.30 -3.68
CA VAL A 181 -5.19 11.18 -3.21
C VAL A 181 -4.84 10.88 -1.75
N ALA A 182 -3.54 10.86 -1.46
CA ALA A 182 -3.04 10.76 -0.09
C ALA A 182 -3.02 12.15 0.56
N VAL A 183 -3.53 12.23 1.78
CA VAL A 183 -3.51 13.43 2.62
C VAL A 183 -3.09 13.05 4.04
N PRO A 184 -2.63 13.99 4.90
CA PRO A 184 -2.34 13.69 6.28
C PRO A 184 -3.57 13.09 6.99
N ARG A 185 -3.39 11.96 7.66
CA ARG A 185 -4.47 11.22 8.33
C ARG A 185 -5.25 12.08 9.31
N GLU A 186 -4.55 12.88 10.08
CA GLU A 186 -5.12 13.78 11.09
C GLU A 186 -6.06 14.84 10.49
N LEU A 187 -5.80 15.28 9.25
CA LEU A 187 -6.60 16.30 8.56
C LEU A 187 -7.74 15.70 7.73
N ALA A 188 -7.67 14.41 7.38
CA ALA A 188 -8.55 13.79 6.39
C ALA A 188 -10.05 13.92 6.72
N ARG A 189 -10.42 13.76 8.00
CA ARG A 189 -11.82 13.82 8.43
C ARG A 189 -12.41 15.22 8.27
N GLU A 190 -11.68 16.25 8.69
CA GLU A 190 -12.11 17.63 8.60
C GLU A 190 -12.07 18.13 7.17
N LEU A 191 -11.04 17.74 6.42
CA LEU A 191 -10.90 18.06 5.01
C LEU A 191 -12.10 17.60 4.18
N VAL A 192 -12.57 16.37 4.39
CA VAL A 192 -13.77 15.85 3.70
C VAL A 192 -14.98 16.76 3.96
N LYS A 193 -15.22 17.18 5.20
CA LYS A 193 -16.33 18.07 5.53
C LYS A 193 -16.19 19.45 4.88
N THR A 194 -14.99 20.02 4.92
CA THR A 194 -14.68 21.30 4.30
C THR A 194 -14.94 21.29 2.80
N LEU A 195 -14.66 20.18 2.12
CA LEU A 195 -14.78 20.06 0.68
C LEU A 195 -16.21 19.82 0.17
N ILE A 196 -17.15 19.38 1.02
CA ILE A 196 -18.55 19.08 0.63
C ILE A 196 -19.23 20.19 -0.15
N PRO A 197 -19.17 21.50 0.24
CA PRO A 197 -19.87 22.55 -0.46
C PRO A 197 -19.20 22.99 -1.76
N HIS A 198 -17.98 22.56 -2.01
CA HIS A 198 -17.18 23.07 -3.12
C HIS A 198 -17.32 22.23 -4.40
N ARG A 199 -17.06 22.90 -5.52
CA ARG A 199 -16.96 22.28 -6.84
C ARG A 199 -15.52 22.24 -7.29
N MET A 200 -15.14 21.19 -8.01
CA MET A 200 -13.87 21.10 -8.72
C MET A 200 -14.14 21.34 -10.20
N LYS A 201 -13.56 22.41 -10.79
CA LYS A 201 -13.82 22.80 -12.19
C LYS A 201 -15.30 22.79 -12.56
N ASN A 202 -16.15 23.45 -11.86
CA ASN A 202 -17.61 23.47 -12.10
C ASN A 202 -18.32 22.10 -11.90
N THR A 203 -17.61 21.01 -11.65
CA THR A 203 -18.18 19.69 -11.37
C THR A 203 -18.42 19.53 -9.86
N ARG A 204 -19.62 19.12 -9.51
CA ARG A 204 -19.92 18.73 -8.12
C ARG A 204 -19.28 17.37 -7.87
N VAL A 205 -18.36 17.33 -6.94
CA VAL A 205 -17.64 16.11 -6.57
C VAL A 205 -18.03 15.63 -5.18
N ARG A 206 -18.02 14.31 -4.99
CA ARG A 206 -18.11 13.70 -3.67
C ARG A 206 -16.72 13.26 -3.26
N VAL A 207 -16.29 13.69 -2.08
CA VAL A 207 -15.03 13.28 -1.47
C VAL A 207 -15.36 12.41 -0.27
N SER A 208 -14.69 11.26 -0.16
CA SER A 208 -14.83 10.33 0.98
C SER A 208 -13.49 9.75 1.35
N ARG A 209 -13.33 9.38 2.62
CA ARG A 209 -12.17 8.59 3.04
C ARG A 209 -12.36 7.14 2.58
N ILE A 210 -11.27 6.50 2.21
CA ILE A 210 -11.24 5.05 2.07
C ILE A 210 -10.78 4.52 3.42
N ASP A 211 -11.71 3.94 4.15
CA ASP A 211 -11.41 3.26 5.40
C ASP A 211 -10.98 1.81 5.09
N ASP A 212 -10.10 1.25 5.92
CA ASP A 212 -9.60 -0.13 5.82
C ASP A 212 -10.68 -1.18 6.04
#